data_e21d6fddd3ec434b283b81da2ea261ef
#
_entry.id   e21d6fddd3ec434b283b81da2ea261ef
#
_cell.length_a   1.000
_cell.length_b   1.000
_cell.length_c   1.000
_cell.angle_alpha   90.00
_cell.angle_beta   90.00
_cell.angle_gamma   90.00
#
_symmetry.space_group_name_H-M   'P 1'
#
loop_
_entity.id
_entity.type
_entity.pdbx_description
1 polymer ?
#
loop_
_entity_poly.entity_id
_entity_poly.type
_entity_poly.pdbx_seq_one_letter_code
_entity_poly.pdbx_strand_id
1 'polypeptide(L)'
;MRVLEFDDEIGSPEECGCGFKHDKTLKKVLFAPLHESLDRLKEFDLHPPYAVFYDEVTREIAGKMIQETLEAKGFLVKSPTFREAEEKAQLLKDVKTVIAVGGGTVIDVAKYAAYISGVSFVSIPTAPSHDGIVSPIVSLFTEDRRKSILTRAPTMALIDTSILSSAPPELIASGFGDILAKIVSLKDWELGRDDVSEAYCETAESFTLRAVNLVIDALTSGYDTMEKVQLLATALINSGVAMMIVGSSRPASGSEHLISHYLDMKLEKRIRHGIQCGMAALVMATLHESRNPNWWTDEAYRSKSLREYLSKAGIPVKLSDSGVSNEVMVEAIVESWKIRPNRYTILHKYKLSRGEALELLKESGMI
;
A
#
# COMPACT_ATOMS: atom_id res chain seq x y z
N MET A 1 8.05 22.77 -7.19
CA MET A 1 6.84 22.30 -6.49
C MET A 1 5.82 21.77 -7.49
N ARG A 2 5.28 20.55 -7.27
CA ARG A 2 4.20 19.94 -8.05
C ARG A 2 3.04 19.63 -7.11
N VAL A 3 1.81 19.93 -7.53
CA VAL A 3 0.59 19.65 -6.76
C VAL A 3 -0.24 18.62 -7.52
N LEU A 4 -0.74 17.61 -6.82
CA LEU A 4 -1.75 16.69 -7.33
C LEU A 4 -3.08 16.92 -6.59
N GLU A 5 -4.14 17.00 -7.35
CA GLU A 5 -5.53 17.09 -6.91
C GLU A 5 -6.34 16.04 -7.67
N PHE A 6 -7.32 15.42 -7.01
CA PHE A 6 -8.00 14.25 -7.56
C PHE A 6 -9.52 14.42 -7.63
N ASP A 7 -10.08 15.50 -7.07
CA ASP A 7 -11.52 15.68 -6.92
C ASP A 7 -12.29 15.54 -8.25
N ASP A 8 -11.76 16.10 -9.34
CA ASP A 8 -12.37 16.04 -10.67
C ASP A 8 -12.25 14.64 -11.29
N GLU A 9 -11.08 13.99 -11.13
CA GLU A 9 -10.83 12.66 -11.67
C GLU A 9 -11.59 11.55 -10.93
N ILE A 10 -11.84 11.73 -9.62
CA ILE A 10 -12.62 10.79 -8.81
C ILE A 10 -14.10 10.80 -9.24
N GLY A 11 -14.59 11.93 -9.74
CA GLY A 11 -15.99 12.08 -10.17
C GLY A 11 -16.99 11.93 -9.03
N SER A 12 -18.26 11.75 -9.38
CA SER A 12 -19.34 11.52 -8.43
C SER A 12 -19.82 10.05 -8.46
N PRO A 13 -20.42 9.54 -7.38
CA PRO A 13 -21.03 8.22 -7.34
C PRO A 13 -22.11 8.02 -8.42
N GLU A 14 -22.87 9.06 -8.72
CA GLU A 14 -23.94 9.07 -9.70
C GLU A 14 -23.41 8.91 -11.12
N GLU A 15 -22.29 9.58 -11.43
CA GLU A 15 -21.63 9.48 -12.75
C GLU A 15 -21.01 8.10 -12.98
N CYS A 16 -20.41 7.49 -11.93
CA CYS A 16 -19.81 6.17 -12.03
C CYS A 16 -20.82 5.02 -12.01
N GLY A 17 -21.94 5.19 -11.27
CA GLY A 17 -22.95 4.14 -11.11
C GLY A 17 -22.50 2.88 -10.36
N CYS A 18 -21.32 2.90 -9.72
CA CYS A 18 -20.68 1.73 -9.09
C CYS A 18 -21.23 1.38 -7.69
N GLY A 19 -22.05 2.25 -7.09
CA GLY A 19 -22.61 2.08 -5.75
C GLY A 19 -21.64 2.44 -4.59
N PHE A 20 -20.40 2.82 -4.86
CA PHE A 20 -19.46 3.32 -3.84
C PHE A 20 -19.62 4.83 -3.64
N LYS A 21 -19.18 5.34 -2.46
CA LYS A 21 -19.37 6.75 -2.08
C LYS A 21 -18.41 7.73 -2.75
N HIS A 22 -17.35 7.25 -3.40
CA HIS A 22 -16.28 8.09 -3.96
C HIS A 22 -15.75 9.11 -2.94
N ASP A 23 -15.15 8.61 -1.85
CA ASP A 23 -14.56 9.47 -0.82
C ASP A 23 -13.48 10.36 -1.44
N LYS A 24 -13.48 11.64 -1.06
CA LYS A 24 -12.57 12.70 -1.49
C LYS A 24 -11.84 13.35 -0.31
N THR A 25 -11.52 12.58 0.71
CA THR A 25 -10.84 13.09 1.91
C THR A 25 -9.47 13.66 1.60
N LEU A 26 -8.68 12.98 0.74
CA LEU A 26 -7.37 13.48 0.29
C LEU A 26 -7.56 14.67 -0.65
N LYS A 27 -7.30 15.88 -0.15
CA LYS A 27 -7.49 17.09 -0.93
C LYS A 27 -6.32 17.39 -1.84
N LYS A 28 -5.10 17.27 -1.32
CA LYS A 28 -3.88 17.60 -2.09
C LYS A 28 -2.70 16.74 -1.70
N VAL A 29 -1.84 16.52 -2.69
CA VAL A 29 -0.50 15.98 -2.48
C VAL A 29 0.50 17.00 -3.03
N LEU A 30 1.43 17.45 -2.19
CA LEU A 30 2.49 18.37 -2.57
C LEU A 30 3.80 17.63 -2.73
N PHE A 31 4.40 17.73 -3.89
CA PHE A 31 5.78 17.31 -4.16
C PHE A 31 6.68 18.55 -4.08
N ALA A 32 7.37 18.71 -2.98
CA ALA A 32 8.31 19.80 -2.73
C ALA A 32 9.21 19.48 -1.53
N PRO A 33 10.35 20.18 -1.37
CA PRO A 33 11.11 20.14 -0.12
C PRO A 33 10.23 20.50 1.08
N LEU A 34 10.40 19.77 2.20
CA LEU A 34 9.51 19.93 3.36
C LEU A 34 9.49 21.36 3.90
N HIS A 35 10.62 22.07 3.92
CA HIS A 35 10.70 23.45 4.41
C HIS A 35 9.86 24.43 3.58
N GLU A 36 9.60 24.15 2.30
CA GLU A 36 8.70 24.94 1.44
C GLU A 36 7.22 24.56 1.62
N SER A 37 6.95 23.33 2.07
CA SER A 37 5.61 22.76 2.13
C SER A 37 4.89 23.02 3.46
N LEU A 38 5.64 23.13 4.57
CA LEU A 38 5.07 23.23 5.91
C LEU A 38 4.25 24.52 6.13
N ASP A 39 4.69 25.64 5.56
CA ASP A 39 3.99 26.92 5.67
C ASP A 39 2.60 26.91 5.01
N ARG A 40 2.38 25.96 4.09
CA ARG A 40 1.13 25.84 3.35
C ARG A 40 0.04 25.03 4.04
N LEU A 41 0.32 24.42 5.19
CA LEU A 41 -0.69 23.62 5.93
C LEU A 41 -1.96 24.42 6.22
N LYS A 42 -1.84 25.69 6.59
CA LYS A 42 -2.97 26.57 6.88
C LYS A 42 -3.86 26.87 5.67
N GLU A 43 -3.31 26.83 4.45
CA GLU A 43 -4.05 27.02 3.21
C GLU A 43 -5.08 25.90 2.97
N PHE A 44 -4.94 24.75 3.66
CA PHE A 44 -5.75 23.55 3.50
C PHE A 44 -6.59 23.23 4.74
N ASP A 45 -6.91 24.24 5.55
CA ASP A 45 -7.70 24.09 6.77
C ASP A 45 -7.04 23.15 7.82
N LEU A 46 -5.71 23.10 7.82
CA LEU A 46 -4.90 22.32 8.73
C LEU A 46 -4.29 23.25 9.78
N HIS A 47 -4.90 23.29 10.95
CA HIS A 47 -4.62 24.31 11.97
C HIS A 47 -3.96 23.73 13.22
N PRO A 48 -3.20 24.56 13.97
CA PRO A 48 -2.69 24.21 15.29
C PRO A 48 -3.85 24.09 16.31
N PRO A 49 -3.63 23.40 17.44
CA PRO A 49 -2.39 22.75 17.86
C PRO A 49 -2.07 21.48 17.06
N TYR A 50 -0.78 21.33 16.73
CA TYR A 50 -0.27 20.18 15.98
C TYR A 50 0.31 19.11 16.89
N ALA A 51 0.22 17.83 16.45
CA ALA A 51 0.95 16.70 17.01
C ALA A 51 1.76 16.02 15.91
N VAL A 52 3.05 15.78 16.13
CA VAL A 52 3.94 15.12 15.18
C VAL A 52 4.32 13.74 15.70
N PHE A 53 4.04 12.72 14.91
CA PHE A 53 4.39 11.32 15.18
C PHE A 53 5.61 10.92 14.38
N TYR A 54 6.56 10.25 15.01
CA TYR A 54 7.80 9.75 14.40
C TYR A 54 8.33 8.56 15.21
N ASP A 55 9.20 7.75 14.65
CA ASP A 55 10.06 6.82 15.38
C ASP A 55 11.46 7.44 15.62
N GLU A 56 12.36 6.70 16.27
CA GLU A 56 13.70 7.21 16.60
C GLU A 56 14.49 7.59 15.34
N VAL A 57 14.35 6.85 14.25
CA VAL A 57 15.06 7.10 12.98
C VAL A 57 14.44 8.29 12.26
N THR A 58 13.13 8.29 12.09
CA THR A 58 12.43 9.32 11.31
C THR A 58 12.34 10.67 12.05
N ARG A 59 12.50 10.65 13.39
CA ARG A 59 12.71 11.86 14.18
C ARG A 59 13.93 12.64 13.69
N GLU A 60 15.05 11.95 13.48
CA GLU A 60 16.31 12.60 13.03
C GLU A 60 16.27 12.95 11.53
N ILE A 61 15.52 12.19 10.70
CA ILE A 61 15.38 12.50 9.27
C ILE A 61 14.63 13.83 9.05
N ALA A 62 13.47 14.01 9.68
CA ALA A 62 12.63 15.20 9.50
C ALA A 62 11.74 15.53 10.71
N GLY A 63 11.41 14.54 11.56
CA GLY A 63 10.43 14.69 12.63
C GLY A 63 10.75 15.82 13.61
N LYS A 64 12.02 15.95 14.02
CA LYS A 64 12.48 17.00 14.94
C LYS A 64 12.33 18.39 14.31
N MET A 65 12.79 18.55 13.08
CA MET A 65 12.67 19.82 12.34
C MET A 65 11.21 20.25 12.20
N ILE A 66 10.32 19.34 11.82
CA ILE A 66 8.87 19.62 11.66
C ILE A 66 8.24 19.97 13.00
N GLN A 67 8.58 19.23 14.06
CA GLN A 67 8.10 19.50 15.42
C GLN A 67 8.47 20.91 15.88
N GLU A 68 9.72 21.32 15.69
CA GLU A 68 10.24 22.63 16.08
C GLU A 68 9.61 23.76 15.22
N THR A 69 9.56 23.57 13.89
CA THR A 69 8.98 24.57 12.95
C THR A 69 7.50 24.86 13.23
N LEU A 70 6.73 23.84 13.61
CA LEU A 70 5.30 23.94 13.85
C LEU A 70 4.96 24.15 15.35
N GLU A 71 5.95 24.23 16.22
CA GLU A 71 5.75 24.27 17.68
C GLU A 71 4.82 23.13 18.17
N ALA A 72 5.01 21.93 17.58
CA ALA A 72 4.11 20.82 17.73
C ALA A 72 4.46 19.94 18.94
N LYS A 73 3.47 19.21 19.47
CA LYS A 73 3.68 18.17 20.45
C LYS A 73 4.25 16.91 19.76
N GLY A 74 5.42 16.42 20.19
CA GLY A 74 6.08 15.24 19.61
C GLY A 74 5.61 13.94 20.25
N PHE A 75 5.42 12.89 19.44
CA PHE A 75 5.04 11.54 19.87
C PHE A 75 5.94 10.48 19.24
N LEU A 76 6.73 9.81 20.08
CA LEU A 76 7.56 8.68 19.64
C LEU A 76 6.69 7.42 19.47
N VAL A 77 6.70 6.83 18.28
CA VAL A 77 6.05 5.56 17.95
C VAL A 77 7.05 4.43 18.16
N LYS A 78 6.69 3.42 18.94
CA LYS A 78 7.56 2.30 19.31
C LYS A 78 7.14 0.99 18.66
N SER A 79 5.86 0.81 18.42
CA SER A 79 5.32 -0.44 17.90
C SER A 79 4.10 -0.23 16.97
N PRO A 80 3.90 -1.08 15.94
CA PRO A 80 2.75 -0.99 15.06
C PRO A 80 1.52 -1.69 15.64
N THR A 81 1.07 -1.26 16.84
CA THR A 81 -0.07 -1.89 17.54
C THR A 81 -1.26 -0.96 17.69
N PHE A 82 -2.47 -1.53 17.70
CA PHE A 82 -3.68 -0.76 18.02
C PHE A 82 -3.59 -0.13 19.41
N ARG A 83 -3.06 -0.86 20.37
CA ARG A 83 -2.88 -0.38 21.74
C ARG A 83 -2.03 0.89 21.80
N GLU A 84 -0.89 0.91 21.10
CA GLU A 84 -0.03 2.10 21.04
C GLU A 84 -0.76 3.30 20.44
N ALA A 85 -1.52 3.10 19.37
CA ALA A 85 -2.28 4.16 18.73
C ALA A 85 -3.41 4.67 19.64
N GLU A 86 -4.10 3.80 20.37
CA GLU A 86 -5.16 4.15 21.32
C GLU A 86 -4.60 4.93 22.53
N GLU A 87 -3.47 4.51 23.08
CA GLU A 87 -2.78 5.22 24.16
C GLU A 87 -2.39 6.64 23.74
N LYS A 88 -1.87 6.80 22.50
CA LYS A 88 -1.53 8.13 21.97
C LYS A 88 -2.76 8.98 21.66
N ALA A 89 -3.84 8.39 21.18
CA ALA A 89 -5.10 9.10 20.92
C ALA A 89 -5.66 9.80 22.18
N GLN A 90 -5.51 9.18 23.35
CA GLN A 90 -5.93 9.79 24.63
C GLN A 90 -5.19 11.09 24.95
N LEU A 91 -4.02 11.33 24.34
CA LEU A 91 -3.19 12.51 24.55
C LEU A 91 -3.44 13.62 23.52
N LEU A 92 -4.41 13.43 22.59
CA LEU A 92 -4.72 14.34 21.49
C LEU A 92 -5.89 15.28 21.78
N LYS A 93 -6.36 15.40 23.02
CA LYS A 93 -7.59 16.15 23.39
C LYS A 93 -7.65 17.58 22.83
N ASP A 94 -6.52 18.29 22.83
CA ASP A 94 -6.44 19.68 22.36
C ASP A 94 -5.84 19.81 20.96
N VAL A 95 -5.48 18.67 20.32
CA VAL A 95 -4.86 18.65 18.99
C VAL A 95 -5.95 18.79 17.92
N LYS A 96 -5.67 19.57 16.87
CA LYS A 96 -6.53 19.68 15.69
C LYS A 96 -5.99 18.93 14.49
N THR A 97 -4.67 18.83 14.39
CA THR A 97 -4.01 18.17 13.25
C THR A 97 -2.89 17.24 13.73
N VAL A 98 -2.96 16.00 13.33
CA VAL A 98 -1.91 14.99 13.51
C VAL A 98 -1.08 14.92 12.23
N ILE A 99 0.24 14.93 12.37
CA ILE A 99 1.21 14.84 11.27
C ILE A 99 2.06 13.59 11.51
N ALA A 100 2.04 12.64 10.59
CA ALA A 100 2.93 11.47 10.64
C ALA A 100 4.18 11.72 9.79
N VAL A 101 5.35 11.58 10.38
CA VAL A 101 6.64 11.69 9.70
C VAL A 101 7.33 10.34 9.79
N GLY A 102 7.21 9.51 8.75
CA GLY A 102 7.77 8.17 8.86
C GLY A 102 7.39 7.18 7.76
N GLY A 103 7.77 5.94 7.98
CA GLY A 103 7.32 4.80 7.19
C GLY A 103 5.95 4.30 7.64
N GLY A 104 5.53 3.14 7.09
CA GLY A 104 4.19 2.58 7.32
C GLY A 104 3.80 2.42 8.79
N THR A 105 4.72 2.01 9.65
CA THR A 105 4.45 1.87 11.10
C THR A 105 4.01 3.19 11.72
N VAL A 106 4.77 4.25 11.50
CA VAL A 106 4.46 5.58 12.05
C VAL A 106 3.16 6.12 11.46
N ILE A 107 3.00 6.00 10.14
CA ILE A 107 1.82 6.48 9.42
C ILE A 107 0.56 5.77 9.92
N ASP A 108 0.57 4.43 10.06
CA ASP A 108 -0.61 3.68 10.47
C ASP A 108 -1.01 3.96 11.92
N VAL A 109 -0.03 4.04 12.84
CA VAL A 109 -0.30 4.41 14.26
C VAL A 109 -0.87 5.82 14.36
N ALA A 110 -0.27 6.79 13.69
CA ALA A 110 -0.73 8.18 13.70
C ALA A 110 -2.10 8.33 13.02
N LYS A 111 -2.32 7.67 11.87
CA LYS A 111 -3.59 7.66 11.14
C LYS A 111 -4.72 7.10 12.00
N TYR A 112 -4.49 5.96 12.68
CA TYR A 112 -5.50 5.38 13.55
C TYR A 112 -5.77 6.26 14.78
N ALA A 113 -4.73 6.80 15.42
CA ALA A 113 -4.89 7.74 16.53
C ALA A 113 -5.69 8.99 16.12
N ALA A 114 -5.38 9.57 14.95
CA ALA A 114 -6.12 10.73 14.42
C ALA A 114 -7.59 10.37 14.11
N TYR A 115 -7.83 9.19 13.52
CA TYR A 115 -9.16 8.72 13.16
C TYR A 115 -10.08 8.57 14.38
N ILE A 116 -9.62 7.88 15.45
CA ILE A 116 -10.43 7.67 16.65
C ILE A 116 -10.57 8.95 17.49
N SER A 117 -9.66 9.91 17.34
CA SER A 117 -9.75 11.23 17.98
C SER A 117 -10.57 12.24 17.17
N GLY A 118 -10.97 11.93 15.94
CA GLY A 118 -11.77 12.80 15.09
C GLY A 118 -11.02 14.03 14.57
N VAL A 119 -9.67 13.99 14.52
CA VAL A 119 -8.84 15.13 14.11
C VAL A 119 -8.28 14.96 12.70
N SER A 120 -7.83 16.07 12.07
CA SER A 120 -7.23 16.05 10.74
C SER A 120 -5.92 15.29 10.73
N PHE A 121 -5.59 14.65 9.59
CA PHE A 121 -4.39 13.84 9.44
C PHE A 121 -3.58 14.25 8.20
N VAL A 122 -2.27 14.44 8.38
CA VAL A 122 -1.30 14.73 7.33
C VAL A 122 -0.26 13.62 7.29
N SER A 123 0.03 13.12 6.10
CA SER A 123 1.07 12.11 5.86
C SER A 123 2.33 12.74 5.28
N ILE A 124 3.46 12.51 5.90
CA ILE A 124 4.82 12.87 5.42
C ILE A 124 5.66 11.60 5.41
N PRO A 125 5.58 10.81 4.32
CA PRO A 125 6.33 9.57 4.22
C PRO A 125 7.83 9.82 4.10
N THR A 126 8.63 9.02 4.80
CA THR A 126 10.09 9.01 4.69
C THR A 126 10.61 7.83 3.86
N ALA A 127 9.74 6.94 3.43
CA ALA A 127 10.06 5.83 2.55
C ALA A 127 8.84 5.47 1.66
N PRO A 128 9.04 5.17 0.36
CA PRO A 128 7.98 4.81 -0.56
C PRO A 128 7.73 3.29 -0.53
N SER A 129 7.39 2.72 0.64
CA SER A 129 7.41 1.27 0.85
C SER A 129 6.09 0.54 0.59
N HIS A 130 4.97 1.24 0.61
CA HIS A 130 3.62 0.73 0.28
C HIS A 130 2.60 1.87 0.20
N ASP A 131 1.41 1.60 -0.33
CA ASP A 131 0.33 2.56 -0.57
C ASP A 131 -0.37 3.09 0.70
N GLY A 132 -0.03 2.57 1.87
CA GLY A 132 -0.47 3.09 3.18
C GLY A 132 -0.13 4.56 3.43
N ILE A 133 0.76 5.15 2.62
CA ILE A 133 1.13 6.58 2.71
C ILE A 133 -0.06 7.51 2.52
N VAL A 134 -1.08 7.14 1.73
CA VAL A 134 -2.30 7.92 1.54
C VAL A 134 -3.58 7.11 1.61
N SER A 135 -3.52 5.78 1.69
CA SER A 135 -4.72 4.96 1.75
C SER A 135 -5.52 5.17 3.05
N PRO A 136 -6.85 4.92 3.03
CA PRO A 136 -7.67 4.96 4.23
C PRO A 136 -7.49 3.72 5.13
N ILE A 137 -6.66 2.78 4.74
CA ILE A 137 -6.45 1.52 5.48
C ILE A 137 -5.27 1.69 6.45
N VAL A 138 -5.43 1.15 7.64
CA VAL A 138 -4.33 0.92 8.60
C VAL A 138 -4.16 -0.58 8.81
N SER A 139 -2.91 -1.02 9.02
CA SER A 139 -2.58 -2.41 9.26
C SER A 139 -1.71 -2.53 10.50
N LEU A 140 -2.35 -2.77 11.64
CA LEU A 140 -1.73 -2.80 12.96
C LEU A 140 -1.89 -4.18 13.61
N PHE A 141 -1.06 -4.46 14.60
CA PHE A 141 -1.12 -5.70 15.36
C PHE A 141 -2.11 -5.58 16.53
N THR A 142 -2.94 -6.62 16.68
CA THR A 142 -3.56 -7.01 17.94
C THR A 142 -2.58 -7.89 18.72
N GLU A 143 -3.01 -8.44 19.85
CA GLU A 143 -2.19 -9.40 20.61
C GLU A 143 -1.85 -10.66 19.79
N ASP A 144 -2.78 -11.10 18.94
CA ASP A 144 -2.67 -12.39 18.24
C ASP A 144 -2.20 -12.27 16.79
N ARG A 145 -2.56 -11.18 16.08
CA ARG A 145 -2.33 -11.09 14.62
C ARG A 145 -2.36 -9.66 14.09
N ARG A 146 -1.85 -9.50 12.89
CA ARG A 146 -2.01 -8.26 12.12
C ARG A 146 -3.45 -8.15 11.60
N LYS A 147 -4.05 -6.97 11.75
CA LYS A 147 -5.41 -6.69 11.30
C LYS A 147 -5.43 -5.39 10.50
N SER A 148 -6.02 -5.46 9.30
CA SER A 148 -6.27 -4.27 8.49
C SER A 148 -7.70 -3.78 8.71
N ILE A 149 -7.86 -2.49 8.97
CA ILE A 149 -9.17 -1.86 9.13
C ILE A 149 -9.27 -0.59 8.28
N LEU A 150 -10.49 -0.27 7.87
CA LEU A 150 -10.82 0.98 7.22
C LEU A 150 -10.87 2.10 8.26
N THR A 151 -10.18 3.19 7.97
CA THR A 151 -10.20 4.43 8.72
C THR A 151 -10.53 5.59 7.79
N ARG A 152 -9.71 6.61 7.73
CA ARG A 152 -9.82 7.74 6.80
C ARG A 152 -8.48 8.00 6.12
N ALA A 153 -8.51 8.36 4.85
CA ALA A 153 -7.33 8.84 4.13
C ALA A 153 -6.79 10.13 4.78
N PRO A 154 -5.51 10.48 4.60
CA PRO A 154 -5.02 11.77 5.02
C PRO A 154 -5.75 12.90 4.29
N THR A 155 -5.92 14.04 4.96
CA THR A 155 -6.42 15.26 4.31
C THR A 155 -5.41 15.78 3.30
N MET A 156 -4.12 15.59 3.59
CA MET A 156 -3.01 16.05 2.77
C MET A 156 -1.81 15.10 2.90
N ALA A 157 -1.00 14.99 1.85
CA ALA A 157 0.32 14.38 1.91
C ALA A 157 1.39 15.35 1.41
N LEU A 158 2.53 15.39 2.11
CA LEU A 158 3.72 16.14 1.71
C LEU A 158 4.81 15.16 1.32
N ILE A 159 5.26 15.22 0.09
CA ILE A 159 6.22 14.30 -0.52
C ILE A 159 7.50 15.05 -0.83
N ASP A 160 8.53 14.78 -0.04
CA ASP A 160 9.90 15.21 -0.36
C ASP A 160 10.63 14.06 -1.04
N THR A 161 10.79 14.17 -2.36
CA THR A 161 11.42 13.12 -3.17
C THR A 161 12.88 12.87 -2.75
N SER A 162 13.58 13.87 -2.24
CA SER A 162 14.95 13.71 -1.77
C SER A 162 15.03 12.82 -0.53
N ILE A 163 14.08 12.98 0.39
CA ILE A 163 13.94 12.12 1.57
C ILE A 163 13.57 10.70 1.14
N LEU A 164 12.56 10.54 0.28
CA LEU A 164 12.14 9.22 -0.19
C LEU A 164 13.27 8.48 -0.93
N SER A 165 14.09 9.19 -1.71
CA SER A 165 15.21 8.60 -2.46
C SER A 165 16.38 8.17 -1.55
N SER A 166 16.47 8.72 -0.35
CA SER A 166 17.46 8.34 0.67
C SER A 166 17.06 7.10 1.50
N ALA A 167 15.83 6.60 1.29
CA ALA A 167 15.35 5.43 2.01
C ALA A 167 16.17 4.18 1.68
N PRO A 168 16.30 3.22 2.62
CA PRO A 168 16.95 1.94 2.35
C PRO A 168 16.39 1.26 1.09
N PRO A 169 17.25 0.70 0.22
CA PRO A 169 16.83 0.09 -1.05
C PRO A 169 15.73 -0.96 -0.91
N GLU A 170 15.72 -1.71 0.19
CA GLU A 170 14.68 -2.71 0.47
C GLU A 170 13.28 -2.10 0.68
N LEU A 171 13.19 -0.85 1.15
CA LEU A 171 11.92 -0.14 1.32
C LEU A 171 11.41 0.39 -0.03
N ILE A 172 12.32 0.82 -0.90
CA ILE A 172 11.99 1.22 -2.27
C ILE A 172 11.53 -0.01 -3.07
N ALA A 173 12.27 -1.13 -2.98
CA ALA A 173 11.87 -2.41 -3.58
C ALA A 173 10.50 -2.88 -3.10
N SER A 174 10.21 -2.72 -1.79
CA SER A 174 8.90 -3.03 -1.22
C SER A 174 7.78 -2.23 -1.89
N GLY A 175 7.97 -0.93 -2.13
CA GLY A 175 6.97 -0.13 -2.84
C GLY A 175 6.72 -0.59 -4.27
N PHE A 176 7.78 -0.92 -5.01
CA PHE A 176 7.65 -1.49 -6.35
C PHE A 176 6.86 -2.80 -6.33
N GLY A 177 7.17 -3.71 -5.39
CA GLY A 177 6.47 -4.99 -5.27
C GLY A 177 5.00 -4.83 -4.86
N ASP A 178 4.71 -3.88 -3.98
CA ASP A 178 3.34 -3.56 -3.58
C ASP A 178 2.51 -3.10 -4.79
N ILE A 179 3.03 -2.21 -5.64
CA ILE A 179 2.31 -1.76 -6.85
C ILE A 179 2.24 -2.83 -7.93
N LEU A 180 3.32 -3.56 -8.22
CA LEU A 180 3.30 -4.63 -9.22
C LEU A 180 2.31 -5.74 -8.88
N ALA A 181 2.07 -5.99 -7.60
CA ALA A 181 1.07 -6.95 -7.13
C ALA A 181 -0.38 -6.59 -7.58
N LYS A 182 -0.65 -5.31 -7.88
CA LYS A 182 -1.97 -4.86 -8.33
C LYS A 182 -2.39 -5.45 -9.69
N ILE A 183 -1.45 -5.93 -10.48
CA ILE A 183 -1.74 -6.71 -11.70
C ILE A 183 -2.64 -7.90 -11.39
N VAL A 184 -2.41 -8.56 -10.24
CA VAL A 184 -3.20 -9.70 -9.76
C VAL A 184 -4.48 -9.24 -9.05
N SER A 185 -4.37 -8.27 -8.14
CA SER A 185 -5.53 -7.82 -7.35
C SER A 185 -6.69 -7.31 -8.19
N LEU A 186 -6.41 -6.62 -9.30
CA LEU A 186 -7.45 -6.17 -10.24
C LEU A 186 -8.18 -7.35 -10.87
N LYS A 187 -7.47 -8.38 -11.29
CA LYS A 187 -8.08 -9.59 -11.90
C LYS A 187 -8.82 -10.45 -10.87
N ASP A 188 -8.37 -10.47 -9.64
CA ASP A 188 -9.14 -11.07 -8.55
C ASP A 188 -10.43 -10.27 -8.24
N TRP A 189 -10.39 -8.93 -8.38
CA TRP A 189 -11.59 -8.11 -8.22
C TRP A 189 -12.59 -8.30 -9.36
N GLU A 190 -12.10 -8.38 -10.61
CA GLU A 190 -12.95 -8.76 -11.76
C GLU A 190 -13.59 -10.13 -11.55
N LEU A 191 -12.85 -11.15 -11.08
CA LEU A 191 -13.42 -12.44 -10.72
C LEU A 191 -14.53 -12.33 -9.67
N GLY A 192 -14.34 -11.49 -8.66
CA GLY A 192 -15.37 -11.22 -7.64
C GLY A 192 -16.63 -10.61 -8.25
N ARG A 193 -16.48 -9.65 -9.18
CA ARG A 193 -17.60 -9.09 -9.94
C ARG A 193 -18.33 -10.16 -10.75
N ASP A 194 -17.59 -10.96 -11.51
CA ASP A 194 -18.15 -11.88 -12.51
C ASP A 194 -18.73 -13.15 -11.87
N ASP A 195 -18.07 -13.71 -10.83
CA ASP A 195 -18.46 -14.99 -10.24
C ASP A 195 -19.46 -14.83 -9.07
N VAL A 196 -19.38 -13.73 -8.29
CA VAL A 196 -20.16 -13.56 -7.05
C VAL A 196 -20.88 -12.21 -6.96
N SER A 197 -20.94 -11.46 -8.06
CA SER A 197 -21.60 -10.14 -8.15
C SER A 197 -21.08 -9.12 -7.13
N GLU A 198 -19.77 -9.15 -6.84
CA GLU A 198 -19.12 -8.16 -6.01
C GLU A 198 -19.16 -6.79 -6.69
N ALA A 199 -19.42 -5.72 -5.91
CA ALA A 199 -19.40 -4.36 -6.44
C ALA A 199 -18.01 -4.01 -7.03
N TYR A 200 -18.01 -3.35 -8.17
CA TYR A 200 -16.82 -2.98 -8.94
C TYR A 200 -16.88 -1.52 -9.34
N CYS A 201 -15.72 -0.83 -9.35
CA CYS A 201 -15.63 0.57 -9.72
C CYS A 201 -14.54 0.78 -10.77
N GLU A 202 -14.91 1.11 -11.98
CA GLU A 202 -13.99 1.35 -13.09
C GLU A 202 -13.09 2.57 -12.85
N THR A 203 -13.60 3.58 -12.13
CA THR A 203 -12.76 4.72 -11.72
C THR A 203 -11.61 4.26 -10.81
N ALA A 204 -11.90 3.45 -9.78
CA ALA A 204 -10.87 2.94 -8.88
C ALA A 204 -9.91 1.97 -9.60
N GLU A 205 -10.41 1.15 -10.53
CA GLU A 205 -9.56 0.33 -11.40
C GLU A 205 -8.59 1.19 -12.20
N SER A 206 -9.07 2.26 -12.85
CA SER A 206 -8.24 3.14 -13.68
C SER A 206 -7.11 3.79 -12.89
N PHE A 207 -7.36 4.21 -11.64
CA PHE A 207 -6.32 4.71 -10.73
C PHE A 207 -5.29 3.63 -10.39
N THR A 208 -5.74 2.41 -10.11
CA THR A 208 -4.84 1.28 -9.82
C THR A 208 -4.01 0.90 -11.04
N LEU A 209 -4.61 0.84 -12.21
CA LEU A 209 -3.89 0.52 -13.46
C LEU A 209 -2.88 1.61 -13.83
N ARG A 210 -3.23 2.90 -13.61
CA ARG A 210 -2.29 4.02 -13.74
C ARG A 210 -1.08 3.83 -12.81
N ALA A 211 -1.30 3.40 -11.56
CA ALA A 211 -0.22 3.12 -10.63
C ALA A 211 0.73 2.03 -11.15
N VAL A 212 0.18 0.93 -11.67
CA VAL A 212 0.96 -0.16 -12.28
C VAL A 212 1.79 0.36 -13.46
N ASN A 213 1.19 1.13 -14.36
CA ASN A 213 1.88 1.66 -15.54
C ASN A 213 3.01 2.61 -15.19
N LEU A 214 2.85 3.46 -14.16
CA LEU A 214 3.92 4.33 -13.67
C LEU A 214 5.12 3.54 -13.15
N VAL A 215 4.88 2.42 -12.48
CA VAL A 215 5.94 1.54 -11.97
C VAL A 215 6.62 0.76 -13.10
N ILE A 216 5.87 0.27 -14.07
CA ILE A 216 6.44 -0.39 -15.27
C ILE A 216 7.34 0.61 -16.00
N ASP A 217 6.88 1.83 -16.23
CA ASP A 217 7.68 2.89 -16.86
C ASP A 217 8.96 3.18 -16.04
N ALA A 218 8.84 3.36 -14.73
CA ALA A 218 9.99 3.58 -13.86
C ALA A 218 11.06 2.48 -13.94
N LEU A 219 10.65 1.23 -14.17
CA LEU A 219 11.55 0.06 -14.22
C LEU A 219 12.08 -0.25 -15.63
N THR A 220 11.43 0.25 -16.68
CA THR A 220 11.79 -0.05 -18.07
C THR A 220 12.45 1.10 -18.81
N SER A 221 12.22 2.33 -18.39
CA SER A 221 12.85 3.52 -18.93
C SER A 221 14.18 3.84 -18.25
N GLY A 222 14.99 4.68 -18.87
CA GLY A 222 16.35 5.01 -18.42
C GLY A 222 16.41 6.05 -17.29
N TYR A 223 15.40 6.14 -16.44
CA TYR A 223 15.31 7.10 -15.34
C TYR A 223 16.40 6.90 -14.28
N ASP A 224 16.83 8.00 -13.67
CA ASP A 224 17.69 7.96 -12.48
C ASP A 224 16.90 7.52 -11.22
N THR A 225 17.60 7.39 -10.10
CA THR A 225 16.97 6.92 -8.84
C THR A 225 15.90 7.89 -8.34
N MET A 226 16.11 9.20 -8.45
CA MET A 226 15.15 10.20 -7.96
C MET A 226 13.88 10.21 -8.81
N GLU A 227 14.02 10.13 -10.12
CA GLU A 227 12.91 10.04 -11.06
C GLU A 227 12.09 8.76 -10.82
N LYS A 228 12.76 7.60 -10.66
CA LYS A 228 12.10 6.33 -10.32
C LYS A 228 11.32 6.41 -9.02
N VAL A 229 11.89 7.00 -7.98
CA VAL A 229 11.23 7.16 -6.68
C VAL A 229 10.06 8.14 -6.77
N GLN A 230 10.16 9.20 -7.57
CA GLN A 230 9.05 10.12 -7.81
C GLN A 230 7.88 9.44 -8.53
N LEU A 231 8.16 8.61 -9.54
CA LEU A 231 7.14 7.80 -10.23
C LEU A 231 6.51 6.79 -9.27
N LEU A 232 7.33 6.09 -8.46
CA LEU A 232 6.86 5.15 -7.44
C LEU A 232 5.96 5.85 -6.42
N ALA A 233 6.36 7.00 -5.88
CA ALA A 233 5.53 7.75 -4.94
C ALA A 233 4.19 8.15 -5.57
N THR A 234 4.20 8.60 -6.83
CA THR A 234 2.99 8.92 -7.59
C THR A 234 2.11 7.66 -7.77
N ALA A 235 2.70 6.51 -8.03
CA ALA A 235 1.99 5.23 -8.15
C ALA A 235 1.34 4.81 -6.82
N LEU A 236 2.07 4.88 -5.71
CA LEU A 236 1.55 4.56 -4.37
C LEU A 236 0.38 5.48 -3.99
N ILE A 237 0.43 6.76 -4.39
CA ILE A 237 -0.66 7.71 -4.20
C ILE A 237 -1.88 7.31 -5.02
N ASN A 238 -1.73 6.96 -6.30
CA ASN A 238 -2.84 6.50 -7.13
C ASN A 238 -3.51 5.25 -6.56
N SER A 239 -2.73 4.26 -6.09
CA SER A 239 -3.25 3.07 -5.41
C SER A 239 -4.05 3.43 -4.13
N GLY A 240 -3.51 4.34 -3.31
CA GLY A 240 -4.21 4.82 -2.12
C GLY A 240 -5.51 5.55 -2.43
N VAL A 241 -5.53 6.36 -3.51
CA VAL A 241 -6.76 7.02 -4.01
C VAL A 241 -7.78 6.00 -4.47
N ALA A 242 -7.38 4.96 -5.20
CA ALA A 242 -8.28 3.88 -5.61
C ALA A 242 -8.99 3.23 -4.41
N MET A 243 -8.24 2.94 -3.34
CA MET A 243 -8.81 2.42 -2.09
C MET A 243 -9.73 3.42 -1.38
N MET A 244 -9.42 4.71 -1.45
CA MET A 244 -10.23 5.78 -0.87
C MET A 244 -11.57 5.89 -1.59
N ILE A 245 -11.59 5.84 -2.93
CA ILE A 245 -12.81 5.90 -3.76
C ILE A 245 -13.83 4.85 -3.32
N VAL A 246 -13.38 3.60 -3.13
CA VAL A 246 -14.28 2.48 -2.81
C VAL A 246 -14.41 2.18 -1.32
N GLY A 247 -13.66 2.85 -0.46
CA GLY A 247 -13.66 2.59 0.98
C GLY A 247 -13.24 1.16 1.33
N SER A 248 -12.36 0.57 0.53
CA SER A 248 -11.91 -0.83 0.67
C SER A 248 -10.52 -1.00 0.05
N SER A 249 -9.77 -2.00 0.53
CA SER A 249 -8.51 -2.39 -0.11
C SER A 249 -8.72 -3.26 -1.37
N ARG A 250 -9.96 -3.42 -1.86
CA ARG A 250 -10.28 -4.35 -2.95
C ARG A 250 -9.50 -4.07 -4.25
N PRO A 251 -9.37 -2.83 -4.75
CA PRO A 251 -8.61 -2.55 -5.96
C PRO A 251 -7.10 -2.80 -5.83
N ALA A 252 -6.59 -2.96 -4.60
CA ALA A 252 -5.16 -3.04 -4.31
C ALA A 252 -4.74 -4.34 -3.60
N SER A 253 -5.67 -5.27 -3.32
CA SER A 253 -5.38 -6.45 -2.48
C SER A 253 -6.24 -7.64 -2.91
N GLY A 254 -5.62 -8.62 -3.52
CA GLY A 254 -6.19 -9.88 -4.00
C GLY A 254 -5.55 -11.10 -3.33
N SER A 255 -5.40 -12.18 -4.10
CA SER A 255 -4.81 -13.45 -3.64
C SER A 255 -3.35 -13.32 -3.20
N GLU A 256 -2.58 -12.47 -3.84
CA GLU A 256 -1.19 -12.18 -3.50
C GLU A 256 -1.06 -11.60 -2.08
N HIS A 257 -1.98 -10.73 -1.69
CA HIS A 257 -2.03 -10.17 -0.33
C HIS A 257 -2.51 -11.19 0.71
N LEU A 258 -3.38 -12.13 0.34
CA LEU A 258 -3.76 -13.23 1.23
C LEU A 258 -2.53 -14.08 1.58
N ILE A 259 -1.70 -14.39 0.58
CA ILE A 259 -0.43 -15.10 0.77
C ILE A 259 0.51 -14.28 1.67
N SER A 260 0.69 -12.98 1.41
CA SER A 260 1.51 -12.10 2.26
C SER A 260 1.03 -12.10 3.72
N HIS A 261 -0.27 -12.01 3.97
CA HIS A 261 -0.80 -12.10 5.33
C HIS A 261 -0.57 -13.46 6.00
N TYR A 262 -0.61 -14.53 5.20
CA TYR A 262 -0.27 -15.87 5.71
C TYR A 262 1.21 -15.96 6.11
N LEU A 263 2.10 -15.43 5.28
CA LEU A 263 3.53 -15.37 5.55
C LEU A 263 3.84 -14.53 6.82
N ASP A 264 3.15 -13.41 7.02
CA ASP A 264 3.28 -12.59 8.25
C ASP A 264 2.94 -13.37 9.53
N MET A 265 2.06 -14.39 9.44
CA MET A 265 1.68 -15.25 10.57
C MET A 265 2.66 -16.41 10.81
N LYS A 266 3.39 -16.83 9.77
CA LYS A 266 4.24 -18.03 9.80
C LYS A 266 5.72 -17.76 9.95
N LEU A 267 6.18 -16.61 9.42
CA LEU A 267 7.61 -16.30 9.40
C LEU A 267 8.05 -15.65 10.72
N GLU A 268 9.08 -16.19 11.32
CA GLU A 268 9.74 -15.59 12.50
C GLU A 268 10.46 -14.28 12.13
N LYS A 269 11.17 -14.29 11.00
CA LYS A 269 11.84 -13.10 10.47
C LYS A 269 10.93 -12.41 9.46
N ARG A 270 10.59 -11.17 9.74
CA ARG A 270 9.74 -10.36 8.88
C ARG A 270 10.42 -10.03 7.55
N ILE A 271 9.71 -10.31 6.47
CA ILE A 271 10.02 -9.81 5.11
C ILE A 271 9.13 -8.58 4.88
N ARG A 272 9.62 -7.58 4.15
CA ARG A 272 8.85 -6.38 3.83
C ARG A 272 7.58 -6.74 3.05
N HIS A 273 6.47 -6.09 3.39
CA HIS A 273 5.15 -6.38 2.86
C HIS A 273 5.11 -6.46 1.32
N GLY A 274 5.57 -5.40 0.65
CA GLY A 274 5.54 -5.38 -0.81
C GLY A 274 6.49 -6.41 -1.47
N ILE A 275 7.56 -6.82 -0.80
CA ILE A 275 8.41 -7.93 -1.27
C ILE A 275 7.61 -9.25 -1.24
N GLN A 276 6.90 -9.52 -0.15
CA GLN A 276 6.01 -10.68 -0.05
C GLN A 276 4.91 -10.64 -1.12
N CYS A 277 4.26 -9.46 -1.29
CA CYS A 277 3.21 -9.28 -2.29
C CYS A 277 3.73 -9.48 -3.71
N GLY A 278 4.91 -8.94 -4.04
CA GLY A 278 5.54 -9.12 -5.36
C GLY A 278 5.86 -10.59 -5.67
N MET A 279 6.47 -11.32 -4.72
CA MET A 279 6.73 -12.76 -4.88
C MET A 279 5.43 -13.54 -5.08
N ALA A 280 4.43 -13.29 -4.23
CA ALA A 280 3.13 -13.95 -4.34
C ALA A 280 2.41 -13.60 -5.64
N ALA A 281 2.52 -12.34 -6.10
CA ALA A 281 1.95 -11.91 -7.37
C ALA A 281 2.49 -12.69 -8.55
N LEU A 282 3.79 -13.02 -8.58
CA LEU A 282 4.37 -13.83 -9.65
C LEU A 282 3.72 -15.23 -9.71
N VAL A 283 3.53 -15.87 -8.56
CA VAL A 283 2.87 -17.18 -8.46
C VAL A 283 1.40 -17.08 -8.87
N MET A 284 0.68 -16.07 -8.37
CA MET A 284 -0.75 -15.90 -8.67
C MET A 284 -1.00 -15.46 -10.12
N ALA A 285 -0.12 -14.64 -10.72
CA ALA A 285 -0.19 -14.33 -12.15
C ALA A 285 -0.09 -15.60 -13.01
N THR A 286 0.81 -16.53 -12.67
CA THR A 286 0.94 -17.83 -13.35
C THR A 286 -0.35 -18.66 -13.22
N LEU A 287 -0.97 -18.66 -12.03
CA LEU A 287 -2.26 -19.34 -11.82
C LEU A 287 -3.38 -18.71 -12.66
N HIS A 288 -3.45 -17.37 -12.68
CA HIS A 288 -4.42 -16.67 -13.51
C HIS A 288 -4.20 -16.95 -15.01
N GLU A 289 -2.97 -16.93 -15.50
CA GLU A 289 -2.67 -17.24 -16.91
C GLU A 289 -3.14 -18.63 -17.32
N SER A 290 -3.05 -19.59 -16.40
CA SER A 290 -3.44 -20.98 -16.69
C SER A 290 -4.94 -21.24 -16.53
N ARG A 291 -5.66 -20.49 -15.66
CA ARG A 291 -7.04 -20.83 -15.26
C ARG A 291 -8.07 -19.70 -15.39
N ASN A 292 -7.63 -18.45 -15.63
CA ASN A 292 -8.56 -17.31 -15.79
C ASN A 292 -8.63 -16.87 -17.25
N PRO A 293 -9.73 -17.16 -17.99
CA PRO A 293 -9.85 -16.76 -19.40
C PRO A 293 -9.87 -15.23 -19.60
N ASN A 294 -10.18 -14.47 -18.55
CA ASN A 294 -10.20 -13.00 -18.58
C ASN A 294 -8.86 -12.39 -18.09
N TRP A 295 -7.78 -13.18 -18.00
CA TRP A 295 -6.46 -12.66 -17.70
C TRP A 295 -5.98 -11.65 -18.76
N TRP A 296 -5.03 -10.83 -18.40
CA TRP A 296 -4.48 -9.81 -19.27
C TRP A 296 -4.00 -10.37 -20.62
N THR A 297 -4.47 -9.79 -21.71
CA THR A 297 -3.96 -10.08 -23.06
C THR A 297 -2.69 -9.30 -23.40
N ASP A 298 -2.50 -8.13 -22.76
CA ASP A 298 -1.30 -7.32 -22.90
C ASP A 298 -0.10 -8.02 -22.25
N GLU A 299 0.96 -8.22 -23.03
CA GLU A 299 2.20 -8.86 -22.58
C GLU A 299 2.86 -8.11 -21.41
N ALA A 300 2.64 -6.80 -21.27
CA ALA A 300 3.18 -6.01 -20.17
C ALA A 300 2.68 -6.47 -18.79
N TYR A 301 1.52 -7.11 -18.70
CA TYR A 301 0.92 -7.56 -17.43
C TYR A 301 1.00 -9.09 -17.22
N ARG A 302 1.69 -9.81 -18.10
CA ARG A 302 1.83 -11.26 -17.98
C ARG A 302 2.94 -11.66 -17.01
N SER A 303 2.90 -12.89 -16.53
CA SER A 303 3.83 -13.43 -15.51
C SER A 303 5.30 -13.30 -15.92
N LYS A 304 5.60 -13.48 -17.22
CA LYS A 304 6.97 -13.32 -17.76
C LYS A 304 7.48 -11.88 -17.56
N SER A 305 6.70 -10.89 -17.98
CA SER A 305 7.06 -9.46 -17.83
C SER A 305 7.09 -9.05 -16.36
N LEU A 306 6.12 -9.52 -15.56
CA LEU A 306 6.10 -9.30 -14.11
C LEU A 306 7.38 -9.80 -13.43
N ARG A 307 7.88 -11.00 -13.81
CA ARG A 307 9.16 -11.52 -13.33
C ARG A 307 10.33 -10.59 -13.63
N GLU A 308 10.39 -10.03 -14.84
CA GLU A 308 11.44 -9.09 -15.22
C GLU A 308 11.37 -7.79 -14.41
N TYR A 309 10.17 -7.26 -14.19
CA TYR A 309 9.97 -6.06 -13.36
C TYR A 309 10.36 -6.29 -11.90
N LEU A 310 9.94 -7.41 -11.31
CA LEU A 310 10.30 -7.78 -9.95
C LEU A 310 11.82 -7.91 -9.78
N SER A 311 12.48 -8.56 -10.74
CA SER A 311 13.94 -8.69 -10.74
C SER A 311 14.63 -7.32 -10.81
N LYS A 312 14.18 -6.42 -11.72
CA LYS A 312 14.71 -5.05 -11.82
C LYS A 312 14.46 -4.22 -10.56
N ALA A 313 13.37 -4.48 -9.86
CA ALA A 313 13.05 -3.84 -8.58
C ALA A 313 13.84 -4.40 -7.39
N GLY A 314 14.66 -5.45 -7.59
CA GLY A 314 15.41 -6.12 -6.53
C GLY A 314 14.57 -7.05 -5.65
N ILE A 315 13.44 -7.53 -6.16
CA ILE A 315 12.55 -8.46 -5.46
C ILE A 315 12.93 -9.90 -5.85
N PRO A 316 13.05 -10.83 -4.89
CA PRO A 316 13.35 -12.22 -5.18
C PRO A 316 12.32 -12.85 -6.14
N VAL A 317 12.81 -13.46 -7.20
CA VAL A 317 12.00 -14.23 -8.17
C VAL A 317 12.23 -15.73 -8.04
N LYS A 318 12.99 -16.14 -7.02
CA LYS A 318 13.17 -17.51 -6.55
C LYS A 318 13.04 -17.57 -5.04
N LEU A 319 12.43 -18.64 -4.52
CA LEU A 319 12.27 -18.81 -3.07
C LEU A 319 13.61 -18.97 -2.35
N SER A 320 14.63 -19.59 -3.01
CA SER A 320 15.99 -19.69 -2.45
C SER A 320 16.59 -18.37 -2.00
N ASP A 321 16.19 -17.26 -2.63
CA ASP A 321 16.75 -15.93 -2.41
C ASP A 321 15.88 -15.09 -1.45
N SER A 322 14.73 -15.65 -1.02
CA SER A 322 13.70 -14.89 -0.30
C SER A 322 13.69 -15.09 1.22
N GLY A 323 14.29 -16.17 1.71
CA GLY A 323 14.16 -16.62 3.09
C GLY A 323 12.82 -17.31 3.41
N VAL A 324 11.98 -17.60 2.40
CA VAL A 324 10.73 -18.38 2.53
C VAL A 324 11.01 -19.80 2.03
N SER A 325 10.73 -20.82 2.85
CA SER A 325 10.86 -22.21 2.41
C SER A 325 9.75 -22.60 1.42
N ASN A 326 10.04 -23.58 0.57
CA ASN A 326 9.05 -24.14 -0.35
C ASN A 326 7.80 -24.62 0.39
N GLU A 327 7.99 -25.26 1.54
CA GLU A 327 6.92 -25.79 2.38
C GLU A 327 5.97 -24.70 2.88
N VAL A 328 6.53 -23.61 3.40
CA VAL A 328 5.75 -22.46 3.90
C VAL A 328 5.00 -21.76 2.75
N MET A 329 5.62 -21.64 1.57
CA MET A 329 4.94 -21.04 0.42
C MET A 329 3.81 -21.95 -0.11
N VAL A 330 4.02 -23.27 -0.19
CA VAL A 330 2.95 -24.24 -0.53
C VAL A 330 1.80 -24.14 0.46
N GLU A 331 2.09 -24.09 1.75
CA GLU A 331 1.06 -23.94 2.78
C GLU A 331 0.31 -22.62 2.64
N ALA A 332 1.01 -21.52 2.36
CA ALA A 332 0.42 -20.21 2.11
C ALA A 332 -0.54 -20.22 0.91
N ILE A 333 -0.17 -20.83 -0.20
CA ILE A 333 -1.04 -20.97 -1.39
C ILE A 333 -2.30 -21.77 -1.07
N VAL A 334 -2.19 -22.86 -0.30
CA VAL A 334 -3.31 -23.75 0.02
C VAL A 334 -4.26 -23.15 1.06
N GLU A 335 -3.75 -22.40 2.04
CA GLU A 335 -4.50 -22.05 3.25
C GLU A 335 -4.92 -20.56 3.31
N SER A 336 -4.25 -19.65 2.58
CA SER A 336 -4.41 -18.21 2.78
C SER A 336 -5.80 -17.68 2.46
N TRP A 337 -6.57 -18.33 1.58
CA TRP A 337 -7.96 -17.96 1.30
C TRP A 337 -8.85 -17.95 2.55
N LYS A 338 -8.51 -18.74 3.58
CA LYS A 338 -9.25 -18.81 4.87
C LYS A 338 -9.08 -17.56 5.72
N ILE A 339 -8.04 -16.74 5.48
CA ILE A 339 -7.78 -15.51 6.26
C ILE A 339 -8.88 -14.48 6.05
N ARG A 340 -9.38 -14.36 4.82
CA ARG A 340 -10.48 -13.44 4.46
C ARG A 340 -11.52 -14.19 3.61
N PRO A 341 -12.38 -15.01 4.23
CA PRO A 341 -13.31 -15.88 3.50
C PRO A 341 -14.31 -15.11 2.63
N ASN A 342 -14.56 -13.84 2.94
CA ASN A 342 -15.47 -12.97 2.19
C ASN A 342 -14.79 -12.17 1.06
N ARG A 343 -13.47 -12.33 0.87
CA ARG A 343 -12.72 -11.68 -0.21
C ARG A 343 -12.48 -12.68 -1.32
N TYR A 344 -13.42 -12.74 -2.28
CA TYR A 344 -13.32 -13.69 -3.38
C TYR A 344 -12.08 -13.41 -4.25
N THR A 345 -11.31 -14.46 -4.54
CA THR A 345 -10.09 -14.44 -5.34
C THR A 345 -9.94 -15.75 -6.09
N ILE A 346 -8.95 -15.85 -6.97
CA ILE A 346 -8.65 -17.09 -7.69
C ILE A 346 -8.37 -18.28 -6.74
N LEU A 347 -7.82 -18.03 -5.54
CA LEU A 347 -7.62 -19.07 -4.52
C LEU A 347 -8.93 -19.56 -3.89
N HIS A 348 -9.97 -18.72 -3.84
CA HIS A 348 -11.32 -19.17 -3.42
C HIS A 348 -11.97 -20.01 -4.50
N LYS A 349 -11.77 -19.64 -5.76
CA LYS A 349 -12.35 -20.35 -6.91
C LYS A 349 -11.78 -21.76 -7.05
N TYR A 350 -10.46 -21.92 -6.92
CA TYR A 350 -9.80 -23.20 -7.23
C TYR A 350 -9.35 -24.02 -6.02
N LYS A 351 -9.12 -23.43 -4.85
CA LYS A 351 -8.75 -24.14 -3.58
C LYS A 351 -7.72 -25.25 -3.84
N LEU A 352 -6.52 -24.87 -4.24
CA LEU A 352 -5.49 -25.79 -4.69
C LEU A 352 -5.09 -26.83 -3.62
N SER A 353 -4.84 -28.06 -4.05
CA SER A 353 -4.17 -29.06 -3.23
C SER A 353 -2.66 -28.76 -3.10
N ARG A 354 -2.00 -29.37 -2.12
CA ARG A 354 -0.53 -29.22 -1.92
C ARG A 354 0.26 -29.62 -3.17
N GLY A 355 -0.17 -30.66 -3.88
CA GLY A 355 0.45 -31.09 -5.13
C GLY A 355 0.34 -30.03 -6.23
N GLU A 356 -0.87 -29.48 -6.45
CA GLU A 356 -1.09 -28.41 -7.43
C GLU A 356 -0.31 -27.14 -7.06
N ALA A 357 -0.24 -26.78 -5.76
CA ALA A 357 0.54 -25.62 -5.30
C ALA A 357 2.04 -25.82 -5.56
N LEU A 358 2.58 -27.04 -5.39
CA LEU A 358 3.97 -27.33 -5.70
C LEU A 358 4.27 -27.25 -7.20
N GLU A 359 3.37 -27.78 -8.05
CA GLU A 359 3.52 -27.65 -9.50
C GLU A 359 3.43 -26.18 -9.94
N LEU A 360 2.51 -25.42 -9.39
CA LEU A 360 2.41 -23.98 -9.65
C LEU A 360 3.70 -23.23 -9.31
N LEU A 361 4.37 -23.56 -8.20
CA LEU A 361 5.68 -22.99 -7.85
C LEU A 361 6.76 -23.31 -8.88
N LYS A 362 6.75 -24.52 -9.46
CA LYS A 362 7.65 -24.90 -10.56
C LYS A 362 7.31 -24.14 -11.85
N GLU A 363 6.05 -24.13 -12.24
CA GLU A 363 5.56 -23.41 -13.43
C GLU A 363 5.87 -21.92 -13.37
N SER A 364 5.67 -21.31 -12.19
CA SER A 364 6.05 -19.90 -11.95
C SER A 364 7.57 -19.71 -11.90
N GLY A 365 8.39 -20.77 -11.90
CA GLY A 365 9.85 -20.72 -11.78
C GLY A 365 10.34 -20.15 -10.44
N MET A 366 9.53 -20.19 -9.40
CA MET A 366 9.93 -19.80 -8.04
C MET A 366 10.79 -20.89 -7.36
N ILE A 367 10.69 -22.12 -7.83
CA ILE A 367 11.53 -23.26 -7.44
C ILE A 367 12.08 -23.97 -8.64
#